data_f485a09f8dc72f4f145b6bcae4b15051
#
_entry.id   f485a09f8dc72f4f145b6bcae4b15051
#
_cell.length_a   1.000
_cell.length_b   1.000
_cell.length_c   1.000
_cell.angle_alpha   90.00
_cell.angle_beta   90.00
_cell.angle_gamma   90.00
#
_symmetry.space_group_name_H-M   'P 1'
#
loop_
_entity.id
_entity.type
_entity.pdbx_description
1 polymer ?
#
loop_
_entity_poly.entity_id
_entity_poly.type
_entity_poly.pdbx_seq_one_letter_code
_entity_poly.pdbx_strand_id
1 'polypeptide(L)'
;GRKIWTTNSPIADYCIIFAQTDPERAAARKGGISAFLVPTNAPGFEVESIIAMHGAVGGNEAQLVFDEIRVEPYQLVGELHDGFKNAVFGVSMGRIYNSARALGLARWSLELALDYAGTRQAFGKPISEYQGVTFPLAESAMELHGAHLMGLNAAKLLDRGDLAIKELSMAKAYAVEVGAKAIDRAIQTHGAMGFTNEVGLAEAYNT
;
A
#
# COMPACT_ATOMS: atom_id res chain seq x y z
N GLY A 1 -23.90 11.83 -1.96
CA GLY A 1 -22.81 11.49 -1.03
C GLY A 1 -21.46 11.87 -1.57
N ARG A 2 -20.39 11.81 -0.71
CA ARG A 2 -19.01 12.13 -1.12
C ARG A 2 -18.04 11.09 -0.58
N LYS A 3 -17.00 10.78 -1.36
CA LYS A 3 -15.85 9.96 -0.96
C LYS A 3 -14.57 10.68 -1.37
N ILE A 4 -13.48 10.45 -0.63
CA ILE A 4 -12.17 11.01 -0.91
C ILE A 4 -11.10 9.91 -0.78
N TRP A 5 -9.96 10.10 -1.39
CA TRP A 5 -8.85 9.13 -1.44
C TRP A 5 -9.24 7.83 -2.12
N THR A 6 -9.97 7.95 -3.24
CA THR A 6 -10.45 6.81 -4.03
C THR A 6 -9.48 6.54 -5.18
N THR A 7 -8.49 5.71 -4.90
CA THR A 7 -7.44 5.34 -5.86
C THR A 7 -8.04 4.67 -7.10
N ASN A 8 -7.54 5.03 -8.27
CA ASN A 8 -7.92 4.52 -9.59
C ASN A 8 -9.36 4.81 -10.04
N SER A 9 -10.19 5.44 -9.24
CA SER A 9 -11.56 5.74 -9.64
C SER A 9 -11.71 6.58 -10.93
N PRO A 10 -10.76 7.46 -11.33
CA PRO A 10 -10.83 8.17 -12.59
C PRO A 10 -10.68 7.30 -13.84
N ILE A 11 -10.11 6.10 -13.70
CA ILE A 11 -9.81 5.19 -14.81
C ILE A 11 -10.50 3.82 -14.67
N ALA A 12 -11.21 3.59 -13.56
CA ALA A 12 -11.90 2.34 -13.31
C ALA A 12 -13.26 2.30 -14.03
N ASP A 13 -13.68 1.14 -14.50
CA ASP A 13 -15.02 0.92 -15.05
C ASP A 13 -16.07 0.75 -13.95
N TYR A 14 -15.65 0.26 -12.76
CA TYR A 14 -16.50 -0.01 -11.62
C TYR A 14 -15.84 0.41 -10.31
N CYS A 15 -16.66 0.87 -9.38
CA CYS A 15 -16.26 1.11 -8.00
C CYS A 15 -17.10 0.28 -7.02
N ILE A 16 -16.46 -0.28 -5.99
CA ILE A 16 -17.18 -0.83 -4.84
C ILE A 16 -17.44 0.31 -3.86
N ILE A 17 -18.72 0.61 -3.65
CA ILE A 17 -19.16 1.72 -2.80
C ILE A 17 -19.80 1.16 -1.53
N PHE A 18 -19.27 1.56 -0.38
CA PHE A 18 -19.84 1.26 0.93
C PHE A 18 -20.76 2.42 1.35
N ALA A 19 -22.02 2.11 1.59
CA ALA A 19 -23.03 3.08 1.99
C ALA A 19 -23.79 2.61 3.23
N GLN A 20 -24.17 3.55 4.06
CA GLN A 20 -25.04 3.28 5.21
C GLN A 20 -26.47 3.04 4.71
N THR A 21 -26.96 1.84 4.90
CA THR A 21 -28.30 1.40 4.46
C THR A 21 -29.28 1.18 5.61
N ASP A 22 -28.79 1.18 6.85
CA ASP A 22 -29.60 1.12 8.07
C ASP A 22 -28.89 1.95 9.17
N PRO A 23 -29.32 3.19 9.40
CA PRO A 23 -28.71 4.08 10.39
C PRO A 23 -28.80 3.56 11.84
N GLU A 24 -29.91 2.88 12.19
CA GLU A 24 -30.12 2.38 13.56
C GLU A 24 -29.15 1.23 13.87
N ARG A 25 -29.03 0.26 12.94
CA ARG A 25 -28.06 -0.82 13.05
C ARG A 25 -26.63 -0.31 13.06
N ALA A 26 -26.32 0.71 12.25
CA ALA A 26 -24.99 1.31 12.20
C ALA A 26 -24.65 2.02 13.53
N ALA A 27 -25.58 2.77 14.10
CA ALA A 27 -25.41 3.42 15.40
C ALA A 27 -25.24 2.39 16.53
N ALA A 28 -25.94 1.26 16.45
CA ALA A 28 -25.82 0.15 17.40
C ALA A 28 -24.59 -0.74 17.17
N ARG A 29 -23.77 -0.47 16.14
CA ARG A 29 -22.61 -1.30 15.71
C ARG A 29 -22.98 -2.75 15.36
N LYS A 30 -24.19 -2.95 14.83
CA LYS A 30 -24.74 -4.27 14.45
C LYS A 30 -24.88 -4.44 12.93
N GLY A 31 -23.95 -3.87 12.13
CA GLY A 31 -24.03 -3.80 10.69
C GLY A 31 -24.62 -2.47 10.22
N GLY A 32 -25.50 -2.49 9.21
CA GLY A 32 -26.15 -1.28 8.69
C GLY A 32 -25.40 -0.60 7.55
N ILE A 33 -24.29 -1.18 7.09
CA ILE A 33 -23.53 -0.75 5.92
C ILE A 33 -23.63 -1.85 4.86
N SER A 34 -23.88 -1.47 3.62
CA SER A 34 -23.90 -2.38 2.48
C SER A 34 -22.84 -2.00 1.46
N ALA A 35 -22.39 -2.96 0.68
CA ALA A 35 -21.44 -2.76 -0.40
C ALA A 35 -22.15 -2.92 -1.75
N PHE A 36 -21.88 -2.03 -2.69
CA PHE A 36 -22.48 -2.03 -4.02
C PHE A 36 -21.39 -1.92 -5.09
N LEU A 37 -21.49 -2.72 -6.14
CA LEU A 37 -20.66 -2.59 -7.34
C LEU A 37 -21.35 -1.61 -8.30
N VAL A 38 -20.79 -0.41 -8.43
CA VAL A 38 -21.38 0.68 -9.21
C VAL A 38 -20.51 0.97 -10.43
N PRO A 39 -21.08 1.00 -11.66
CA PRO A 39 -20.37 1.48 -12.85
C PRO A 39 -19.98 2.95 -12.69
N THR A 40 -18.78 3.32 -13.10
CA THR A 40 -18.31 4.72 -12.99
C THR A 40 -18.99 5.67 -13.98
N ASN A 41 -19.65 5.12 -15.00
CA ASN A 41 -20.48 5.86 -15.94
C ASN A 41 -21.96 5.94 -15.53
N ALA A 42 -22.32 5.47 -14.32
CA ALA A 42 -23.70 5.57 -13.83
C ALA A 42 -24.12 7.04 -13.69
N PRO A 43 -25.38 7.40 -14.04
CA PRO A 43 -25.91 8.73 -13.80
C PRO A 43 -25.76 9.10 -12.32
N GLY A 44 -25.20 10.28 -12.05
CA GLY A 44 -24.94 10.75 -10.69
C GLY A 44 -23.59 10.32 -10.09
N PHE A 45 -22.77 9.54 -10.81
CA PHE A 45 -21.37 9.28 -10.43
C PHE A 45 -20.49 10.35 -11.05
N GLU A 46 -19.73 11.08 -10.23
CA GLU A 46 -18.85 12.14 -10.71
C GLU A 46 -17.49 12.07 -10.02
N VAL A 47 -16.42 12.19 -10.81
CA VAL A 47 -15.08 12.47 -10.33
C VAL A 47 -14.93 13.98 -10.19
N GLU A 48 -15.13 14.50 -8.97
CA GLU A 48 -15.10 15.93 -8.69
C GLU A 48 -13.70 16.53 -8.88
N SER A 49 -12.67 15.81 -8.44
CA SER A 49 -11.28 16.23 -8.59
C SER A 49 -10.30 15.08 -8.48
N ILE A 50 -9.14 15.21 -9.13
CA ILE A 50 -7.99 14.33 -8.94
C ILE A 50 -7.03 15.03 -7.98
N ILE A 51 -6.58 14.31 -6.96
CA ILE A 51 -5.71 14.84 -5.91
C ILE A 51 -4.26 14.64 -6.35
N ALA A 52 -3.50 15.74 -6.42
CA ALA A 52 -2.07 15.68 -6.69
C ALA A 52 -1.32 15.11 -5.48
N MET A 53 -0.63 13.99 -5.68
CA MET A 53 0.13 13.32 -4.65
C MET A 53 1.60 13.71 -4.68
N HIS A 54 2.24 13.80 -3.51
CA HIS A 54 3.68 14.09 -3.41
C HIS A 54 4.51 12.98 -4.08
N GLY A 55 5.32 13.38 -5.06
CA GLY A 55 6.24 12.48 -5.76
C GLY A 55 5.60 11.40 -6.65
N ALA A 56 4.29 11.21 -6.60
CA ALA A 56 3.62 10.23 -7.44
C ALA A 56 3.36 10.79 -8.83
N VAL A 57 4.04 10.24 -9.83
CA VAL A 57 3.75 10.51 -11.24
C VAL A 57 2.55 9.64 -11.65
N GLY A 58 1.46 10.29 -12.09
CA GLY A 58 0.25 9.58 -12.51
C GLY A 58 -0.63 9.09 -11.35
N GLY A 59 -0.58 9.74 -10.20
CA GLY A 59 -1.51 9.49 -9.08
C GLY A 59 -2.96 9.65 -9.53
N ASN A 60 -3.79 8.64 -9.21
CA ASN A 60 -5.18 8.57 -9.60
C ASN A 60 -6.11 8.60 -8.38
N GLU A 61 -5.68 9.22 -7.28
CA GLU A 61 -6.50 9.48 -6.11
C GLU A 61 -7.51 10.54 -6.44
N ALA A 62 -8.77 10.26 -6.17
CA ALA A 62 -9.84 11.18 -6.51
C ALA A 62 -10.80 11.45 -5.34
N GLN A 63 -11.48 12.58 -5.47
CA GLN A 63 -12.67 12.92 -4.74
C GLN A 63 -13.87 12.62 -5.62
N LEU A 64 -14.84 11.86 -5.08
CA LEU A 64 -16.03 11.43 -5.77
C LEU A 64 -17.28 12.06 -5.18
N VAL A 65 -18.21 12.37 -6.04
CA VAL A 65 -19.58 12.78 -5.68
C VAL A 65 -20.55 11.74 -6.21
N PHE A 66 -21.53 11.42 -5.38
CA PHE A 66 -22.65 10.54 -5.72
C PHE A 66 -23.96 11.30 -5.51
N ASP A 67 -24.69 11.49 -6.59
CA ASP A 67 -25.98 12.18 -6.56
C ASP A 67 -27.08 11.25 -7.08
N GLU A 68 -27.92 10.79 -6.17
CA GLU A 68 -29.10 9.93 -6.42
C GLU A 68 -28.80 8.70 -7.32
N ILE A 69 -27.62 8.09 -7.19
CA ILE A 69 -27.27 6.88 -7.95
C ILE A 69 -28.24 5.76 -7.59
N ARG A 70 -28.96 5.27 -8.60
CA ARG A 70 -29.83 4.12 -8.46
C ARG A 70 -29.01 2.84 -8.61
N VAL A 71 -29.12 1.94 -7.66
CA VAL A 71 -28.51 0.62 -7.68
C VAL A 71 -29.58 -0.47 -7.77
N GLU A 72 -29.32 -1.49 -8.58
CA GLU A 72 -30.21 -2.64 -8.74
C GLU A 72 -29.79 -3.78 -7.78
N PRO A 73 -30.70 -4.72 -7.44
CA PRO A 73 -30.41 -5.78 -6.48
C PRO A 73 -29.16 -6.62 -6.82
N TYR A 74 -28.86 -6.85 -8.10
CA TYR A 74 -27.70 -7.63 -8.53
C TYR A 74 -26.37 -6.89 -8.31
N GLN A 75 -26.38 -5.61 -8.05
CA GLN A 75 -25.17 -4.81 -7.74
C GLN A 75 -24.78 -4.89 -6.26
N LEU A 76 -25.63 -5.50 -5.41
CA LEU A 76 -25.28 -5.74 -4.01
C LEU A 76 -24.16 -6.76 -3.91
N VAL A 77 -23.08 -6.40 -3.22
CA VAL A 77 -21.93 -7.27 -2.97
C VAL A 77 -22.06 -7.89 -1.57
N GLY A 78 -22.38 -9.17 -1.53
CA GLY A 78 -22.68 -9.89 -0.29
C GLY A 78 -24.09 -9.62 0.23
N GLU A 79 -24.25 -9.56 1.54
CA GLU A 79 -25.53 -9.41 2.20
C GLU A 79 -25.88 -7.95 2.50
N LEU A 80 -27.17 -7.61 2.43
CA LEU A 80 -27.68 -6.30 2.80
C LEU A 80 -27.36 -6.00 4.28
N HIS A 81 -26.88 -4.81 4.58
CA HIS A 81 -26.46 -4.33 5.92
C HIS A 81 -25.19 -4.98 6.48
N ASP A 82 -24.51 -5.87 5.75
CA ASP A 82 -23.33 -6.60 6.22
C ASP A 82 -22.05 -6.29 5.41
N GLY A 83 -22.08 -5.27 4.56
CA GLY A 83 -20.96 -4.86 3.69
C GLY A 83 -19.69 -4.46 4.45
N PHE A 84 -19.79 -4.08 5.74
CA PHE A 84 -18.60 -3.77 6.54
C PHE A 84 -17.64 -4.96 6.69
N LYS A 85 -18.15 -6.19 6.73
CA LYS A 85 -17.31 -7.40 6.75
C LYS A 85 -16.47 -7.50 5.48
N ASN A 86 -17.07 -7.21 4.32
CA ASN A 86 -16.38 -7.20 3.03
C ASN A 86 -15.28 -6.13 3.01
N ALA A 87 -15.55 -4.94 3.57
CA ALA A 87 -14.54 -3.90 3.70
C ALA A 87 -13.35 -4.35 4.56
N VAL A 88 -13.60 -4.95 5.72
CA VAL A 88 -12.56 -5.46 6.62
C VAL A 88 -11.74 -6.57 5.96
N PHE A 89 -12.38 -7.46 5.21
CA PHE A 89 -11.69 -8.50 4.44
C PHE A 89 -10.77 -7.86 3.38
N GLY A 90 -11.29 -6.93 2.57
CA GLY A 90 -10.49 -6.21 1.57
C GLY A 90 -9.29 -5.48 2.17
N VAL A 91 -9.48 -4.80 3.32
CA VAL A 91 -8.38 -4.14 4.04
C VAL A 91 -7.36 -5.15 4.55
N SER A 92 -7.78 -6.34 4.98
CA SER A 92 -6.87 -7.40 5.44
C SER A 92 -6.01 -7.93 4.29
N MET A 93 -6.59 -8.14 3.11
CA MET A 93 -5.84 -8.48 1.90
C MET A 93 -4.89 -7.35 1.49
N GLY A 94 -5.33 -6.10 1.59
CA GLY A 94 -4.48 -4.93 1.36
C GLY A 94 -3.26 -4.86 2.29
N ARG A 95 -3.39 -5.29 3.55
CA ARG A 95 -2.27 -5.32 4.50
C ARG A 95 -1.15 -6.26 4.05
N ILE A 96 -1.50 -7.49 3.62
CA ILE A 96 -0.48 -8.45 3.16
C ILE A 96 0.15 -8.00 1.84
N TYR A 97 -0.66 -7.49 0.92
CA TYR A 97 -0.19 -6.94 -0.35
C TYR A 97 0.80 -5.78 -0.13
N ASN A 98 0.46 -4.80 0.70
CA ASN A 98 1.33 -3.66 0.97
C ASN A 98 2.63 -4.07 1.68
N SER A 99 2.58 -5.09 2.56
CA SER A 99 3.79 -5.66 3.16
C SER A 99 4.71 -6.25 2.10
N ALA A 100 4.18 -7.06 1.19
CA ALA A 100 4.94 -7.71 0.13
C ALA A 100 5.54 -6.68 -0.84
N ARG A 101 4.76 -5.66 -1.22
CA ARG A 101 5.21 -4.58 -2.10
C ARG A 101 6.36 -3.79 -1.48
N ALA A 102 6.22 -3.36 -0.23
CA ALA A 102 7.26 -2.61 0.47
C ALA A 102 8.57 -3.43 0.59
N LEU A 103 8.46 -4.72 0.93
CA LEU A 103 9.61 -5.61 1.01
C LEU A 103 10.27 -5.85 -0.35
N GLY A 104 9.49 -5.95 -1.43
CA GLY A 104 10.01 -6.10 -2.79
C GLY A 104 10.84 -4.89 -3.21
N LEU A 105 10.30 -3.69 -3.04
CA LEU A 105 11.00 -2.43 -3.35
C LEU A 105 12.25 -2.25 -2.49
N ALA A 106 12.14 -2.53 -1.20
CA ALA A 106 13.27 -2.38 -0.29
C ALA A 106 14.40 -3.38 -0.56
N ARG A 107 14.06 -4.62 -0.91
CA ARG A 107 15.05 -5.62 -1.31
C ARG A 107 15.80 -5.21 -2.58
N TRP A 108 15.06 -4.80 -3.60
CA TRP A 108 15.65 -4.26 -4.83
C TRP A 108 16.55 -3.06 -4.54
N SER A 109 16.14 -2.13 -3.69
CA SER A 109 16.95 -0.97 -3.31
C SER A 109 18.22 -1.36 -2.57
N LEU A 110 18.15 -2.36 -1.68
CA LEU A 110 19.31 -2.89 -0.97
C LEU A 110 20.30 -3.56 -1.92
N GLU A 111 19.83 -4.35 -2.89
CA GLU A 111 20.67 -4.99 -3.91
C GLU A 111 21.43 -3.94 -4.73
N LEU A 112 20.73 -2.88 -5.20
CA LEU A 112 21.37 -1.76 -5.89
C LEU A 112 22.43 -1.07 -5.03
N ALA A 113 22.15 -0.86 -3.75
CA ALA A 113 23.09 -0.21 -2.84
C ALA A 113 24.33 -1.06 -2.58
N LEU A 114 24.18 -2.38 -2.50
CA LEU A 114 25.30 -3.32 -2.34
C LEU A 114 26.20 -3.33 -3.58
N ASP A 115 25.61 -3.37 -4.78
CA ASP A 115 26.37 -3.34 -6.04
C ASP A 115 27.11 -2.01 -6.21
N TYR A 116 26.42 -0.89 -5.94
CA TYR A 116 27.04 0.43 -6.00
C TYR A 116 28.17 0.56 -4.99
N ALA A 117 27.99 0.12 -3.75
CA ALA A 117 29.01 0.19 -2.71
C ALA A 117 30.24 -0.65 -3.05
N GLY A 118 30.06 -1.76 -3.75
CA GLY A 118 31.16 -2.63 -4.22
C GLY A 118 31.99 -2.03 -5.36
N THR A 119 31.40 -1.14 -6.16
CA THR A 119 32.03 -0.56 -7.36
C THR A 119 32.53 0.87 -7.15
N ARG A 120 31.80 1.67 -6.37
CA ARG A 120 32.14 3.08 -6.13
C ARG A 120 33.42 3.22 -5.31
N GLN A 121 34.38 3.94 -5.84
CA GLN A 121 35.65 4.24 -5.18
C GLN A 121 35.61 5.59 -4.46
N ALA A 122 36.10 5.63 -3.22
CA ALA A 122 36.37 6.87 -2.48
C ALA A 122 37.57 6.64 -1.55
N PHE A 123 38.44 7.63 -1.44
CA PHE A 123 39.65 7.57 -0.62
C PHE A 123 40.51 6.32 -0.90
N GLY A 124 40.60 5.94 -2.19
CA GLY A 124 41.50 4.88 -2.67
C GLY A 124 40.97 3.45 -2.57
N LYS A 125 39.69 3.25 -2.17
CA LYS A 125 39.10 1.89 -2.07
C LYS A 125 37.59 1.93 -2.27
N PRO A 126 36.93 0.77 -2.52
CA PRO A 126 35.49 0.68 -2.59
C PRO A 126 34.82 1.18 -1.31
N ILE A 127 33.68 1.86 -1.45
CA ILE A 127 32.97 2.39 -0.27
C ILE A 127 32.37 1.27 0.60
N SER A 128 32.21 0.05 0.09
CA SER A 128 31.86 -1.15 0.85
C SER A 128 32.90 -1.54 1.91
N GLU A 129 34.12 -1.01 1.87
CA GLU A 129 35.13 -1.26 2.89
C GLU A 129 35.05 -0.32 4.10
N TYR A 130 34.07 0.59 4.12
CA TYR A 130 33.83 1.51 5.24
C TYR A 130 32.62 1.05 6.05
N GLN A 131 32.81 0.84 7.36
CA GLN A 131 31.74 0.41 8.28
C GLN A 131 30.56 1.39 8.34
N GLY A 132 30.81 2.69 8.13
CA GLY A 132 29.76 3.70 8.03
C GLY A 132 28.80 3.48 6.85
N VAL A 133 29.20 2.73 5.83
CA VAL A 133 28.36 2.32 4.69
C VAL A 133 27.77 0.91 4.92
N THR A 134 28.60 -0.05 5.36
CA THR A 134 28.17 -1.45 5.43
C THR A 134 27.22 -1.74 6.59
N PHE A 135 27.35 -1.07 7.74
CA PHE A 135 26.48 -1.33 8.89
C PHE A 135 25.01 -0.99 8.61
N PRO A 136 24.65 0.19 8.04
CA PRO A 136 23.28 0.47 7.66
C PRO A 136 22.68 -0.52 6.66
N LEU A 137 23.50 -1.02 5.72
CA LEU A 137 23.07 -2.03 4.74
C LEU A 137 22.85 -3.40 5.41
N ALA A 138 23.73 -3.80 6.35
CA ALA A 138 23.56 -5.01 7.13
C ALA A 138 22.32 -4.96 8.03
N GLU A 139 22.05 -3.82 8.67
CA GLU A 139 20.82 -3.59 9.43
C GLU A 139 19.59 -3.73 8.54
N SER A 140 19.61 -3.14 7.34
CA SER A 140 18.50 -3.28 6.39
C SER A 140 18.26 -4.74 6.01
N ALA A 141 19.32 -5.53 5.77
CA ALA A 141 19.20 -6.95 5.46
C ALA A 141 18.52 -7.73 6.60
N MET A 142 18.89 -7.47 7.86
CA MET A 142 18.30 -8.10 9.04
C MET A 142 16.84 -7.70 9.23
N GLU A 143 16.53 -6.39 9.15
CA GLU A 143 15.18 -5.85 9.31
C GLU A 143 14.23 -6.40 8.24
N LEU A 144 14.66 -6.41 6.97
CA LEU A 144 13.88 -6.96 5.85
C LEU A 144 13.67 -8.46 5.98
N HIS A 145 14.66 -9.23 6.46
CA HIS A 145 14.50 -10.65 6.73
C HIS A 145 13.44 -10.90 7.81
N GLY A 146 13.48 -10.17 8.91
CA GLY A 146 12.49 -10.25 9.98
C GLY A 146 11.08 -9.91 9.49
N ALA A 147 10.94 -8.82 8.76
CA ALA A 147 9.66 -8.40 8.18
C ALA A 147 9.10 -9.42 7.17
N HIS A 148 9.97 -10.04 6.36
CA HIS A 148 9.58 -11.11 5.44
C HIS A 148 9.00 -12.33 6.17
N LEU A 149 9.65 -12.77 7.24
CA LEU A 149 9.17 -13.89 8.06
C LEU A 149 7.81 -13.57 8.72
N MET A 150 7.61 -12.34 9.18
CA MET A 150 6.31 -11.90 9.71
C MET A 150 5.22 -11.94 8.64
N GLY A 151 5.51 -11.48 7.42
CA GLY A 151 4.59 -11.55 6.28
C GLY A 151 4.24 -13.00 5.90
N LEU A 152 5.23 -13.89 5.83
CA LEU A 152 5.02 -15.31 5.56
C LEU A 152 4.18 -16.00 6.65
N ASN A 153 4.40 -15.65 7.92
CA ASN A 153 3.59 -16.18 9.01
C ASN A 153 2.12 -15.76 8.88
N ALA A 154 1.88 -14.47 8.61
CA ALA A 154 0.53 -13.96 8.38
C ALA A 154 -0.17 -14.63 7.20
N ALA A 155 0.54 -14.83 6.08
CA ALA A 155 0.02 -15.52 4.91
C ALA A 155 -0.35 -16.98 5.21
N LYS A 156 0.51 -17.73 5.91
CA LYS A 156 0.25 -19.12 6.31
C LYS A 156 -0.98 -19.27 7.23
N LEU A 157 -1.23 -18.29 8.09
CA LEU A 157 -2.42 -18.28 8.93
C LEU A 157 -3.69 -18.06 8.09
N LEU A 158 -3.65 -17.13 7.13
CA LEU A 158 -4.74 -16.92 6.16
C LEU A 158 -5.04 -18.19 5.37
N ASP A 159 -4.01 -18.90 4.87
CA ASP A 159 -4.16 -20.15 4.11
C ASP A 159 -4.84 -21.27 4.95
N ARG A 160 -4.75 -21.19 6.26
CA ARG A 160 -5.44 -22.10 7.21
C ARG A 160 -6.87 -21.67 7.54
N GLY A 161 -7.32 -20.52 7.01
CA GLY A 161 -8.63 -19.95 7.29
C GLY A 161 -8.70 -19.05 8.53
N ASP A 162 -7.56 -18.75 9.17
CA ASP A 162 -7.52 -17.82 10.30
C ASP A 162 -7.66 -16.39 9.81
N LEU A 163 -8.32 -15.51 10.56
CA LEU A 163 -8.43 -14.09 10.21
C LEU A 163 -7.09 -13.35 10.33
N ALA A 164 -6.16 -13.83 11.12
CA ALA A 164 -4.80 -13.34 11.31
C ALA A 164 -4.67 -11.80 11.47
N ILE A 165 -5.67 -11.13 12.04
CA ILE A 165 -5.77 -9.65 12.09
C ILE A 165 -4.56 -9.03 12.78
N LYS A 166 -4.09 -9.64 13.88
CA LYS A 166 -2.93 -9.21 14.63
C LYS A 166 -1.66 -9.33 13.77
N GLU A 167 -1.43 -10.51 13.20
CA GLU A 167 -0.24 -10.84 12.42
C GLU A 167 -0.17 -9.99 11.14
N LEU A 168 -1.30 -9.80 10.45
CA LEU A 168 -1.41 -8.90 9.29
C LEU A 168 -1.10 -7.45 9.65
N SER A 169 -1.59 -6.99 10.80
CA SER A 169 -1.35 -5.63 11.26
C SER A 169 0.11 -5.40 11.63
N MET A 170 0.72 -6.37 12.34
CA MET A 170 2.15 -6.34 12.69
C MET A 170 3.04 -6.39 11.45
N ALA A 171 2.77 -7.33 10.54
CA ALA A 171 3.54 -7.47 9.30
C ALA A 171 3.48 -6.19 8.45
N LYS A 172 2.28 -5.60 8.26
CA LYS A 172 2.14 -4.36 7.49
C LYS A 172 2.88 -3.20 8.15
N ALA A 173 2.68 -2.99 9.45
CA ALA A 173 3.31 -1.86 10.14
C ALA A 173 4.84 -1.95 10.07
N TYR A 174 5.41 -3.11 10.37
CA TYR A 174 6.85 -3.30 10.39
C TYR A 174 7.46 -3.29 8.97
N ALA A 175 6.86 -4.00 8.01
CA ALA A 175 7.39 -4.10 6.65
C ALA A 175 7.48 -2.74 5.94
N VAL A 176 6.45 -1.87 6.07
CA VAL A 176 6.49 -0.55 5.40
C VAL A 176 7.48 0.39 6.07
N GLU A 177 7.64 0.31 7.39
CA GLU A 177 8.58 1.14 8.13
C GLU A 177 10.04 0.77 7.81
N VAL A 178 10.38 -0.52 7.90
CA VAL A 178 11.76 -0.97 7.60
C VAL A 178 12.04 -0.87 6.11
N GLY A 179 11.02 -1.02 5.26
CA GLY A 179 11.12 -0.83 3.82
C GLY A 179 11.54 0.60 3.47
N ALA A 180 10.86 1.59 4.01
CA ALA A 180 11.20 3.00 3.81
C ALA A 180 12.61 3.32 4.30
N LYS A 181 13.02 2.80 5.48
CA LYS A 181 14.38 2.96 6.00
C LYS A 181 15.45 2.34 5.07
N ALA A 182 15.18 1.17 4.51
CA ALA A 182 16.12 0.51 3.61
C ALA A 182 16.30 1.29 2.31
N ILE A 183 15.22 1.84 1.74
CA ILE A 183 15.28 2.68 0.54
C ILE A 183 16.02 3.98 0.84
N ASP A 184 15.77 4.64 1.97
CA ASP A 184 16.49 5.85 2.40
C ASP A 184 18.00 5.60 2.53
N ARG A 185 18.39 4.48 3.17
CA ARG A 185 19.80 4.07 3.29
C ARG A 185 20.44 3.78 1.91
N ALA A 186 19.66 3.22 0.99
CA ALA A 186 20.13 3.00 -0.39
C ALA A 186 20.33 4.33 -1.14
N ILE A 187 19.41 5.28 -1.01
CA ILE A 187 19.56 6.64 -1.55
C ILE A 187 20.84 7.28 -1.00
N GLN A 188 21.02 7.24 0.34
CA GLN A 188 22.21 7.79 0.99
C GLN A 188 23.50 7.15 0.50
N THR A 189 23.50 5.84 0.28
CA THR A 189 24.68 5.09 -0.23
C THR A 189 25.08 5.56 -1.64
N HIS A 190 24.08 5.88 -2.49
CA HIS A 190 24.32 6.39 -3.85
C HIS A 190 24.70 7.88 -3.88
N GLY A 191 24.59 8.61 -2.77
CA GLY A 191 24.84 10.04 -2.72
C GLY A 191 23.91 10.81 -3.66
N ALA A 192 24.42 11.78 -4.41
CA ALA A 192 23.60 12.58 -5.33
C ALA A 192 22.88 11.75 -6.40
N MET A 193 23.47 10.64 -6.84
CA MET A 193 22.84 9.72 -7.82
C MET A 193 21.54 9.12 -7.29
N GLY A 194 21.42 8.88 -5.98
CA GLY A 194 20.21 8.35 -5.35
C GLY A 194 18.98 9.24 -5.49
N PHE A 195 19.15 10.54 -5.76
CA PHE A 195 18.07 11.50 -5.99
C PHE A 195 17.74 11.68 -7.48
N THR A 196 18.46 11.03 -8.38
CA THR A 196 18.18 11.12 -9.82
C THR A 196 17.14 10.09 -10.25
N ASN A 197 16.46 10.38 -11.35
CA ASN A 197 15.52 9.43 -11.97
C ASN A 197 16.24 8.25 -12.63
N GLU A 198 17.56 8.31 -12.81
CA GLU A 198 18.34 7.26 -13.48
C GLU A 198 18.43 5.97 -12.65
N VAL A 199 18.43 6.10 -11.31
CA VAL A 199 18.54 4.95 -10.40
C VAL A 199 17.16 4.46 -9.94
N GLY A 200 16.13 5.33 -9.97
CA GLY A 200 14.76 5.00 -9.57
C GLY A 200 14.53 4.90 -8.06
N LEU A 201 15.54 5.12 -7.22
CA LEU A 201 15.42 5.02 -5.75
C LEU A 201 14.52 6.10 -5.15
N ALA A 202 14.60 7.35 -5.67
CA ALA A 202 13.73 8.43 -5.22
C ALA A 202 12.25 8.17 -5.55
N GLU A 203 11.97 7.55 -6.70
CA GLU A 203 10.63 7.12 -7.07
C GLU A 203 10.14 6.00 -6.15
N ALA A 204 10.99 4.98 -5.89
CA ALA A 204 10.67 3.89 -4.96
C ALA A 204 10.36 4.39 -3.55
N TYR A 205 11.02 5.46 -3.09
CA TYR A 205 10.75 6.06 -1.78
C TYR A 205 9.37 6.71 -1.70
N ASN A 206 8.88 7.27 -2.80
CA ASN A 206 7.58 7.95 -2.89
C ASN A 206 6.41 6.99 -3.18
N THR A 207 6.66 5.72 -3.43
CA THR A 207 5.65 4.71 -3.76
C THR A 207 5.16 3.93 -2.54
#